data_2c19d48f3e1521d0843cd78068868d01
#
_entry.id   2c19d48f3e1521d0843cd78068868d01
#
_cell.length_a   1.000
_cell.length_b   1.000
_cell.length_c   1.000
_cell.angle_alpha   90.00
_cell.angle_beta   90.00
_cell.angle_gamma   90.00
#
_symmetry.space_group_name_H-M   'P 1'
#
loop_
_entity.id
_entity.type
_entity.pdbx_description
1 polymer ?
#
loop_
_entity_poly.entity_id
_entity_poly.type
_entity_poly.pdbx_seq_one_letter_code
_entity_poly.pdbx_strand_id
1 'polypeptide(L)'
;DTTTQSVNAIARFNDHDLPAFARIQNRLQQLLHDPQLQAALFRRQTTDPLQVILQVDSAISLVPGEQEDLHKWLITLLPASNVQFAPRFGLADIDSWLDNPGLMGALLVLSVCIRPTITDGEGEAAVALLLHIGEEEGVYSHARVRIHRPEQSKDAEALYASAMQSLVWGKTRAEDIASLWLAGMGTGNTTQSLLSKNKLRFPRAEANAQIIDIDMKTGRTGVVSPWL
;
A
#
# COMPACT_ATOMS: atom_id res chain seq x y z
N ASP A 1 -10.09 16.54 -27.50
CA ASP A 1 -10.82 16.55 -26.22
C ASP A 1 -10.08 15.61 -25.27
N THR A 2 -9.16 16.19 -24.52
CA THR A 2 -8.46 15.49 -23.44
C THR A 2 -9.42 15.47 -22.25
N THR A 3 -10.13 14.38 -22.09
CA THR A 3 -10.94 14.13 -20.89
C THR A 3 -9.96 13.93 -19.73
N THR A 4 -9.70 14.99 -19.00
CA THR A 4 -8.99 14.94 -17.74
C THR A 4 -9.88 14.15 -16.78
N GLN A 5 -9.59 12.86 -16.58
CA GLN A 5 -10.21 12.12 -15.48
C GLN A 5 -9.77 12.80 -14.19
N SER A 6 -10.69 13.53 -13.58
CA SER A 6 -10.47 14.08 -12.24
C SER A 6 -10.28 12.89 -11.30
N VAL A 7 -9.10 12.77 -10.73
CA VAL A 7 -8.89 11.89 -9.58
C VAL A 7 -9.76 12.46 -8.46
N ASN A 8 -10.84 11.78 -8.13
CA ASN A 8 -11.64 12.15 -6.98
C ASN A 8 -10.80 11.88 -5.73
N ALA A 9 -10.36 12.94 -5.07
CA ALA A 9 -9.74 12.82 -3.77
C ALA A 9 -10.74 12.17 -2.81
N ILE A 10 -10.35 11.04 -2.23
CA ILE A 10 -11.19 10.27 -1.29
C ILE A 10 -11.37 11.05 0.02
N ALA A 11 -10.41 11.89 0.37
CA ALA A 11 -10.48 12.78 1.52
C ALA A 11 -9.74 14.09 1.27
N ARG A 12 -10.19 15.16 1.93
CA ARG A 12 -9.49 16.44 1.98
C ARG A 12 -9.20 16.76 3.44
N PHE A 13 -7.99 17.16 3.71
CA PHE A 13 -7.55 17.49 5.06
C PHE A 13 -7.24 18.99 5.14
N ASN A 14 -7.82 19.67 6.11
CA ASN A 14 -7.59 21.10 6.38
C ASN A 14 -6.84 21.25 7.72
N ASP A 15 -5.80 20.49 7.89
CA ASP A 15 -5.05 20.38 9.16
C ASP A 15 -3.56 20.71 9.02
N HIS A 16 -3.19 21.46 7.98
CA HIS A 16 -1.80 21.84 7.71
C HIS A 16 -1.17 22.67 8.83
N ASP A 17 -2.00 23.40 9.60
CA ASP A 17 -1.55 24.21 10.72
C ASP A 17 -1.29 23.40 12.00
N LEU A 18 -1.69 22.11 12.01
CA LEU A 18 -1.47 21.25 13.16
C LEU A 18 -0.05 20.66 13.18
N PRO A 19 0.46 20.35 14.39
CA PRO A 19 1.70 19.60 14.52
C PRO A 19 1.65 18.27 13.78
N ALA A 20 2.81 17.79 13.30
CA ALA A 20 2.93 16.55 12.53
C ALA A 20 2.27 15.35 13.22
N PHE A 21 2.47 15.20 14.51
CA PHE A 21 1.85 14.12 15.29
C PHE A 21 0.32 14.15 15.22
N ALA A 22 -0.32 15.31 15.43
CA ALA A 22 -1.77 15.46 15.35
C ALA A 22 -2.30 15.16 13.93
N ARG A 23 -1.56 15.56 12.91
CA ARG A 23 -1.90 15.26 11.51
C ARG A 23 -1.86 13.75 11.24
N ILE A 24 -0.83 13.05 11.72
CA ILE A 24 -0.74 11.60 11.61
C ILE A 24 -1.94 10.93 12.29
N GLN A 25 -2.27 11.33 13.53
CA GLN A 25 -3.44 10.80 14.23
C GLN A 25 -4.73 11.03 13.45
N ASN A 26 -4.94 12.21 12.88
CA ASN A 26 -6.12 12.52 12.07
C ASN A 26 -6.23 11.59 10.85
N ARG A 27 -5.11 11.33 10.14
CA ARG A 27 -5.10 10.41 8.99
C ARG A 27 -5.46 8.99 9.42
N LEU A 28 -4.80 8.48 10.45
CA LEU A 28 -5.05 7.15 10.98
C LEU A 28 -6.48 7.01 11.51
N GLN A 29 -6.99 8.02 12.20
CA GLN A 29 -8.36 8.02 12.70
C GLN A 29 -9.38 7.92 11.57
N GLN A 30 -9.20 8.67 10.49
CA GLN A 30 -10.10 8.58 9.34
C GLN A 30 -10.05 7.21 8.67
N LEU A 31 -8.86 6.64 8.48
CA LEU A 31 -8.72 5.30 7.92
C LEU A 31 -9.38 4.25 8.80
N LEU A 32 -9.15 4.30 10.11
CA LEU A 32 -9.71 3.35 11.06
C LEU A 32 -11.22 3.50 11.26
N HIS A 33 -11.81 4.67 10.96
CA HIS A 33 -13.25 4.88 10.97
C HIS A 33 -13.94 4.62 9.63
N ASP A 34 -13.18 4.20 8.60
CA ASP A 34 -13.79 3.78 7.34
C ASP A 34 -14.76 2.62 7.57
N PRO A 35 -16.03 2.73 7.15
CA PRO A 35 -17.03 1.70 7.42
C PRO A 35 -16.69 0.33 6.85
N GLN A 36 -15.94 0.28 5.75
CA GLN A 36 -15.57 -0.97 5.10
C GLN A 36 -14.44 -1.65 5.87
N LEU A 37 -13.44 -0.88 6.30
CA LEU A 37 -12.36 -1.39 7.16
C LEU A 37 -12.93 -1.85 8.50
N GLN A 38 -13.80 -1.07 9.12
CA GLN A 38 -14.48 -1.43 10.37
C GLN A 38 -15.26 -2.75 10.21
N ALA A 39 -16.05 -2.89 9.15
CA ALA A 39 -16.79 -4.10 8.88
C ALA A 39 -15.88 -5.31 8.65
N ALA A 40 -14.74 -5.13 7.99
CA ALA A 40 -13.75 -6.18 7.76
C ALA A 40 -13.07 -6.60 9.07
N LEU A 41 -12.66 -5.64 9.90
CA LEU A 41 -12.09 -5.89 11.23
C LEU A 41 -13.07 -6.59 12.15
N PHE A 42 -14.36 -6.20 12.12
CA PHE A 42 -15.40 -6.82 12.92
C PHE A 42 -15.69 -8.27 12.52
N ARG A 43 -15.64 -8.58 11.23
CA ARG A 43 -15.84 -9.95 10.72
C ARG A 43 -14.68 -10.88 11.02
N ARG A 44 -13.51 -10.34 11.30
CA ARG A 44 -12.35 -11.13 11.71
C ARG A 44 -12.70 -11.90 12.97
N GLN A 45 -12.37 -13.17 13.00
CA GLN A 45 -12.56 -13.97 14.21
C GLN A 45 -11.71 -13.37 15.33
N THR A 46 -12.28 -13.21 16.49
CA THR A 46 -11.59 -12.61 17.66
C THR A 46 -10.40 -13.47 18.13
N THR A 47 -10.37 -14.72 17.74
CA THR A 47 -9.27 -15.66 18.01
C THR A 47 -8.07 -15.46 17.09
N ASP A 48 -8.28 -14.84 15.92
CA ASP A 48 -7.18 -14.62 14.98
C ASP A 48 -6.32 -13.44 15.44
N PRO A 49 -5.00 -13.65 15.58
CA PRO A 49 -4.12 -12.54 15.95
C PRO A 49 -4.15 -11.45 14.88
N LEU A 50 -4.21 -10.19 15.29
CA LEU A 50 -4.06 -9.04 14.41
C LEU A 50 -2.67 -8.46 14.60
N GLN A 51 -1.86 -8.56 13.58
CA GLN A 51 -0.62 -7.81 13.48
C GLN A 51 -0.90 -6.47 12.82
N VAL A 52 -0.41 -5.39 13.41
CA VAL A 52 -0.53 -4.04 12.86
C VAL A 52 0.86 -3.49 12.58
N ILE A 53 1.12 -3.16 11.35
CA ILE A 53 2.33 -2.47 10.93
C ILE A 53 2.00 -1.01 10.72
N LEU A 54 2.68 -0.15 11.46
CA LEU A 54 2.60 1.29 11.27
C LEU A 54 3.86 1.81 10.59
N GLN A 55 3.67 2.42 9.45
CA GLN A 55 4.69 3.15 8.72
C GLN A 55 4.39 4.65 8.74
N VAL A 56 5.39 5.44 9.11
CA VAL A 56 5.36 6.88 8.95
C VAL A 56 6.56 7.28 8.10
N ASP A 57 6.32 8.10 7.07
CA ASP A 57 7.38 8.55 6.17
C ASP A 57 8.49 9.30 6.92
N SER A 58 9.74 9.04 6.54
CA SER A 58 10.93 9.61 7.18
C SER A 58 11.08 11.12 7.04
N ALA A 59 10.29 11.77 6.19
CA ALA A 59 10.24 13.24 6.12
C ALA A 59 9.77 13.86 7.45
N ILE A 60 9.14 13.06 8.30
CA ILE A 60 8.73 13.45 9.64
C ILE A 60 9.36 12.50 10.66
N SER A 61 10.14 13.08 11.56
CA SER A 61 10.71 12.35 12.68
C SER A 61 9.79 12.48 13.88
N LEU A 62 9.08 11.40 14.23
CA LEU A 62 8.40 11.30 15.51
C LEU A 62 9.46 11.15 16.62
N VAL A 63 9.35 11.94 17.66
CA VAL A 63 10.18 11.73 18.85
C VAL A 63 9.72 10.47 19.61
N PRO A 64 10.60 9.83 20.41
CA PRO A 64 10.26 8.55 21.08
C PRO A 64 8.97 8.61 21.91
N GLY A 65 8.68 9.71 22.58
CA GLY A 65 7.43 9.90 23.33
C GLY A 65 6.19 9.89 22.43
N GLU A 66 6.25 10.54 21.27
CA GLU A 66 5.15 10.56 20.31
C GLU A 66 4.90 9.17 19.70
N GLN A 67 5.96 8.38 19.46
CA GLN A 67 5.82 7.01 19.00
C GLN A 67 5.12 6.15 20.04
N GLU A 68 5.48 6.29 21.32
CA GLU A 68 4.85 5.56 22.41
C GLU A 68 3.38 5.96 22.60
N ASP A 69 3.07 7.24 22.51
CA ASP A 69 1.70 7.74 22.61
C ASP A 69 0.84 7.26 21.44
N LEU A 70 1.40 7.25 20.23
CA LEU A 70 0.72 6.72 19.05
C LEU A 70 0.48 5.20 19.16
N HIS A 71 1.45 4.47 19.69
CA HIS A 71 1.32 3.04 19.97
C HIS A 71 0.20 2.74 20.98
N LYS A 72 0.19 3.43 22.11
CA LYS A 72 -0.86 3.30 23.14
C LYS A 72 -2.23 3.63 22.57
N TRP A 73 -2.32 4.72 21.79
CA TRP A 73 -3.56 5.13 21.17
C TRP A 73 -4.07 4.09 20.16
N LEU A 74 -3.21 3.50 19.34
CA LEU A 74 -3.60 2.44 18.39
C LEU A 74 -4.10 1.18 19.12
N ILE A 75 -3.47 0.79 20.21
CA ILE A 75 -3.92 -0.37 21.01
C ILE A 75 -5.31 -0.13 21.60
N THR A 76 -5.64 1.11 21.98
CA THR A 76 -7.02 1.42 22.46
C THR A 76 -8.05 1.28 21.35
N LEU A 77 -7.69 1.60 20.12
CA LEU A 77 -8.61 1.47 18.96
C LEU A 77 -8.66 0.04 18.39
N LEU A 78 -7.59 -0.70 18.54
CA LEU A 78 -7.42 -2.05 17.99
C LEU A 78 -7.01 -3.00 19.13
N PRO A 79 -7.93 -3.31 20.06
CA PRO A 79 -7.62 -4.18 21.20
C PRO A 79 -7.22 -5.58 20.71
N ALA A 80 -6.35 -6.22 21.47
CA ALA A 80 -5.76 -7.53 21.16
C ALA A 80 -4.91 -7.57 19.85
N SER A 81 -4.41 -6.42 19.40
CA SER A 81 -3.47 -6.35 18.28
C SER A 81 -2.02 -6.26 18.76
N ASN A 82 -1.10 -6.73 17.92
CA ASN A 82 0.33 -6.49 18.06
C ASN A 82 0.74 -5.36 17.12
N VAL A 83 1.01 -4.17 17.67
CA VAL A 83 1.37 -2.98 16.89
C VAL A 83 2.88 -2.85 16.82
N GLN A 84 3.42 -2.72 15.61
CA GLN A 84 4.85 -2.54 15.36
C GLN A 84 5.09 -1.32 14.46
N PHE A 85 6.09 -0.52 14.81
CA PHE A 85 6.61 0.52 13.93
C PHE A 85 7.63 -0.08 12.97
N ALA A 86 7.38 0.00 11.67
CA ALA A 86 8.24 -0.55 10.65
C ALA A 86 8.42 0.46 9.48
N PRO A 87 9.36 1.40 9.57
CA PRO A 87 9.51 2.49 8.60
C PRO A 87 9.86 2.01 7.18
N ARG A 88 10.30 0.77 7.02
CA ARG A 88 10.71 0.17 5.74
C ARG A 88 9.92 -1.08 5.37
N PHE A 89 8.71 -1.22 5.90
CA PHE A 89 7.88 -2.36 5.54
C PHE A 89 7.44 -2.26 4.07
N GLY A 90 7.56 -3.34 3.32
CA GLY A 90 7.26 -3.37 1.89
C GLY A 90 6.71 -4.72 1.42
N LEU A 91 6.57 -4.89 0.12
CA LEU A 91 6.04 -6.13 -0.46
C LEU A 91 6.90 -7.36 -0.11
N ALA A 92 8.22 -7.21 0.02
CA ALA A 92 9.10 -8.31 0.46
C ALA A 92 8.82 -8.76 1.90
N ASP A 93 8.36 -7.85 2.76
CA ASP A 93 7.98 -8.18 4.13
C ASP A 93 6.64 -8.92 4.17
N ILE A 94 5.74 -8.64 3.23
CA ILE A 94 4.52 -9.46 3.04
C ILE A 94 4.89 -10.88 2.65
N ASP A 95 5.87 -11.07 1.78
CA ASP A 95 6.37 -12.39 1.41
C ASP A 95 6.90 -13.15 2.63
N SER A 96 7.71 -12.49 3.44
CA SER A 96 8.22 -13.04 4.69
C SER A 96 7.11 -13.35 5.70
N TRP A 97 6.05 -12.53 5.75
CA TRP A 97 4.89 -12.77 6.60
C TRP A 97 4.11 -14.00 6.15
N LEU A 98 3.95 -14.22 4.84
CA LEU A 98 3.29 -15.40 4.28
C LEU A 98 4.03 -16.71 4.60
N ASP A 99 5.36 -16.65 4.74
CA ASP A 99 6.19 -17.81 5.07
C ASP A 99 6.27 -18.12 6.56
N ASN A 100 5.68 -17.29 7.42
CA ASN A 100 5.74 -17.48 8.86
C ASN A 100 4.45 -18.11 9.39
N PRO A 101 4.42 -19.45 9.60
CA PRO A 101 3.23 -20.15 10.05
C PRO A 101 2.76 -19.76 11.46
N GLY A 102 3.63 -19.12 12.26
CA GLY A 102 3.29 -18.62 13.60
C GLY A 102 2.50 -17.30 13.58
N LEU A 103 2.42 -16.65 12.43
CA LEU A 103 1.70 -15.39 12.23
C LEU A 103 0.38 -15.58 11.46
N MET A 104 -0.17 -16.79 11.47
CA MET A 104 -1.46 -17.07 10.85
C MET A 104 -2.56 -16.22 11.49
N GLY A 105 -3.03 -15.24 10.75
CA GLY A 105 -4.00 -14.27 11.23
C GLY A 105 -4.22 -13.18 10.18
N ALA A 106 -4.50 -11.98 10.64
CA ALA A 106 -4.65 -10.82 9.80
C ALA A 106 -3.48 -9.84 9.97
N LEU A 107 -3.08 -9.21 8.89
CA LEU A 107 -2.09 -8.15 8.85
C LEU A 107 -2.76 -6.84 8.42
N LEU A 108 -2.72 -5.83 9.27
CA LEU A 108 -3.16 -4.48 8.94
C LEU A 108 -1.93 -3.60 8.73
N VAL A 109 -1.72 -3.13 7.50
CA VAL A 109 -0.70 -2.13 7.18
C VAL A 109 -1.34 -0.76 7.22
N LEU A 110 -0.85 0.09 8.09
CA LEU A 110 -1.20 1.51 8.19
C LEU A 110 0.02 2.31 7.73
N SER A 111 -0.09 2.98 6.60
CA SER A 111 1.02 3.74 6.03
C SER A 111 0.62 5.20 5.86
N VAL A 112 1.43 6.13 6.37
CA VAL A 112 1.16 7.57 6.36
C VAL A 112 2.37 8.32 5.84
N CYS A 113 2.15 9.18 4.85
CA CYS A 113 3.08 10.18 4.39
C CYS A 113 2.45 11.55 4.54
N ILE A 114 3.05 12.38 5.38
CA ILE A 114 2.74 13.80 5.47
C ILE A 114 4.02 14.60 5.24
N ARG A 115 3.89 15.83 4.77
CA ARG A 115 5.01 16.70 4.44
C ARG A 115 4.98 17.98 5.33
N PRO A 116 6.12 18.41 5.86
CA PRO A 116 6.21 19.70 6.53
C PRO A 116 5.84 20.85 5.59
N THR A 117 6.28 20.72 4.34
CA THR A 117 5.97 21.63 3.23
C THR A 117 5.82 20.79 1.98
N ILE A 118 4.75 20.98 1.24
CA ILE A 118 4.55 20.31 -0.03
C ILE A 118 5.30 21.08 -1.11
N THR A 119 6.24 20.41 -1.77
CA THR A 119 6.95 20.96 -2.94
C THR A 119 6.37 20.35 -4.22
N ASP A 120 6.74 20.92 -5.36
CA ASP A 120 6.25 20.44 -6.65
C ASP A 120 6.64 18.97 -6.90
N GLY A 121 5.68 18.19 -7.32
CA GLY A 121 5.82 16.74 -7.52
C GLY A 121 5.81 15.89 -6.24
N GLU A 122 5.53 16.47 -5.09
CA GLU A 122 5.31 15.74 -3.83
C GLU A 122 3.82 15.66 -3.49
N GLY A 123 3.46 14.64 -2.71
CA GLY A 123 2.10 14.43 -2.26
C GLY A 123 2.06 13.90 -0.83
N GLU A 124 0.90 14.03 -0.21
CA GLU A 124 0.57 13.39 1.04
C GLU A 124 -0.45 12.29 0.80
N ALA A 125 -0.30 11.18 1.52
CA ALA A 125 -1.24 10.08 1.45
C ALA A 125 -1.29 9.30 2.77
N ALA A 126 -2.38 8.60 2.97
CA ALA A 126 -2.51 7.61 4.02
C ALA A 126 -3.31 6.42 3.50
N VAL A 127 -2.86 5.21 3.82
CA VAL A 127 -3.46 3.96 3.37
C VAL A 127 -3.64 3.01 4.55
N ALA A 128 -4.75 2.30 4.56
CA ALA A 128 -4.97 1.12 5.39
C ALA A 128 -5.22 -0.08 4.50
N LEU A 129 -4.40 -1.11 4.63
CA LEU A 129 -4.53 -2.36 3.89
C LEU A 129 -4.67 -3.51 4.89
N LEU A 130 -5.85 -4.14 4.90
CA LEU A 130 -6.09 -5.34 5.71
C LEU A 130 -5.91 -6.58 4.84
N LEU A 131 -4.93 -7.38 5.19
CA LEU A 131 -4.58 -8.63 4.52
C LEU A 131 -4.98 -9.81 5.40
N HIS A 132 -5.44 -10.85 4.76
CA HIS A 132 -5.74 -12.13 5.40
C HIS A 132 -5.23 -13.26 4.53
N ILE A 133 -4.68 -14.30 5.17
CA ILE A 133 -4.31 -15.54 4.48
C ILE A 133 -5.56 -16.42 4.46
N GLY A 134 -6.02 -16.80 3.28
CA GLY A 134 -7.16 -17.71 3.14
C GLY A 134 -7.10 -18.46 1.83
N GLU A 135 -7.23 -19.78 1.89
CA GLU A 135 -7.39 -20.64 0.72
C GLU A 135 -8.87 -20.92 0.40
N GLU A 136 -9.78 -20.66 1.33
CA GLU A 136 -11.17 -21.07 1.21
C GLU A 136 -12.07 -19.99 0.60
N GLU A 137 -12.72 -20.36 -0.49
CA GLU A 137 -13.70 -19.50 -1.20
C GLU A 137 -14.96 -19.17 -0.38
N GLY A 138 -15.10 -19.63 0.84
CA GLY A 138 -16.32 -19.49 1.63
C GLY A 138 -16.29 -18.44 2.74
N VAL A 139 -15.17 -18.32 3.47
CA VAL A 139 -15.10 -17.50 4.69
C VAL A 139 -14.85 -16.02 4.39
N TYR A 140 -14.16 -15.72 3.30
CA TYR A 140 -13.81 -14.35 2.88
C TYR A 140 -14.38 -13.97 1.51
N SER A 141 -15.60 -14.39 1.22
CA SER A 141 -16.34 -14.04 -0.01
C SER A 141 -16.47 -12.52 -0.26
N HIS A 142 -16.07 -11.71 0.71
CA HIS A 142 -16.09 -10.26 0.66
C HIS A 142 -14.71 -9.63 0.42
N ALA A 143 -13.65 -10.43 0.21
CA ALA A 143 -12.37 -9.90 -0.22
C ALA A 143 -12.54 -9.21 -1.58
N ARG A 144 -12.19 -7.92 -1.66
CA ARG A 144 -12.37 -7.13 -2.89
C ARG A 144 -11.29 -7.40 -3.91
N VAL A 145 -10.11 -7.81 -3.45
CA VAL A 145 -8.92 -8.03 -4.27
C VAL A 145 -8.16 -9.24 -3.71
N ARG A 146 -7.67 -10.08 -4.59
CA ARG A 146 -6.66 -11.10 -4.27
C ARG A 146 -5.29 -10.54 -4.58
N ILE A 147 -4.40 -10.56 -3.59
CA ILE A 147 -2.98 -10.29 -3.79
C ILE A 147 -2.29 -11.65 -3.89
N HIS A 148 -1.60 -11.88 -5.00
CA HIS A 148 -0.72 -13.01 -5.14
C HIS A 148 0.63 -12.70 -4.51
N ARG A 149 1.41 -13.75 -4.23
CA ARG A 149 2.74 -13.62 -3.65
C ARG A 149 3.58 -12.60 -4.42
N PRO A 150 4.17 -11.59 -3.74
CA PRO A 150 5.06 -10.64 -4.39
C PRO A 150 6.32 -11.32 -4.88
N GLU A 151 6.87 -10.85 -5.98
CA GLU A 151 8.16 -11.28 -6.51
C GLU A 151 9.14 -10.11 -6.47
N GLN A 152 10.36 -10.39 -6.05
CA GLN A 152 11.41 -9.39 -5.98
C GLN A 152 12.49 -9.66 -7.03
N SER A 153 12.72 -8.69 -7.91
CA SER A 153 13.85 -8.72 -8.83
C SER A 153 15.16 -8.33 -8.11
N LYS A 154 16.23 -9.05 -8.36
CA LYS A 154 17.56 -8.72 -7.82
C LYS A 154 18.11 -7.42 -8.39
N ASP A 155 17.81 -7.13 -9.64
CA ASP A 155 18.26 -5.97 -10.38
C ASP A 155 17.33 -5.70 -11.58
N ALA A 156 17.61 -4.64 -12.31
CA ALA A 156 16.83 -4.26 -13.48
C ALA A 156 16.92 -5.29 -14.64
N GLU A 157 17.95 -6.09 -14.71
CA GLU A 157 18.15 -7.09 -15.76
C GLU A 157 17.31 -8.34 -15.49
N ALA A 158 17.11 -8.69 -14.23
CA ALA A 158 16.27 -9.80 -13.80
C ALA A 158 14.76 -9.47 -13.80
N LEU A 159 14.38 -8.22 -14.03
CA LEU A 159 12.98 -7.75 -13.93
C LEU A 159 12.02 -8.55 -14.81
N TYR A 160 12.46 -8.93 -16.02
CA TYR A 160 11.62 -9.74 -16.91
C TYR A 160 11.30 -11.10 -16.30
N ALA A 161 12.29 -11.79 -15.76
CA ALA A 161 12.11 -13.11 -15.16
C ALA A 161 11.17 -13.03 -13.94
N SER A 162 11.37 -12.03 -13.06
CA SER A 162 10.51 -11.81 -11.90
C SER A 162 9.08 -11.46 -12.30
N ALA A 163 8.89 -10.63 -13.32
CA ALA A 163 7.55 -10.33 -13.83
C ALA A 163 6.84 -11.58 -14.39
N MET A 164 7.55 -12.42 -15.14
CA MET A 164 7.01 -13.68 -15.65
C MET A 164 6.67 -14.64 -14.49
N GLN A 165 7.51 -14.72 -13.46
CA GLN A 165 7.23 -15.53 -12.28
C GLN A 165 5.97 -15.05 -11.54
N SER A 166 5.79 -13.74 -11.39
CA SER A 166 4.57 -13.16 -10.81
C SER A 166 3.32 -13.55 -11.58
N LEU A 167 3.38 -13.55 -12.91
CA LEU A 167 2.26 -13.99 -13.75
C LEU A 167 1.94 -15.48 -13.55
N VAL A 168 2.97 -16.32 -13.40
CA VAL A 168 2.78 -17.75 -13.10
C VAL A 168 2.06 -17.94 -11.76
N TRP A 169 2.50 -17.25 -10.71
CA TRP A 169 1.85 -17.32 -9.40
C TRP A 169 0.43 -16.76 -9.43
N GLY A 170 0.22 -15.67 -10.18
CA GLY A 170 -1.10 -15.09 -10.42
C GLY A 170 -1.99 -15.94 -11.33
N LYS A 171 -1.50 -17.06 -11.89
CA LYS A 171 -2.21 -17.89 -12.86
C LYS A 171 -2.83 -17.08 -14.01
N THR A 172 -2.09 -16.09 -14.49
CA THR A 172 -2.53 -15.14 -15.51
C THR A 172 -1.46 -14.99 -16.59
N ARG A 173 -1.80 -14.39 -17.71
CA ARG A 173 -0.89 -14.13 -18.82
C ARG A 173 -0.74 -12.62 -19.00
N ALA A 174 0.37 -12.19 -19.61
CA ALA A 174 0.65 -10.77 -19.82
C ALA A 174 -0.44 -10.06 -20.66
N GLU A 175 -1.03 -10.75 -21.61
CA GLU A 175 -2.13 -10.27 -22.45
C GLU A 175 -3.45 -10.08 -21.71
N ASP A 176 -3.63 -10.73 -20.56
CA ASP A 176 -4.84 -10.63 -19.74
C ASP A 176 -4.76 -9.49 -18.72
N ILE A 177 -3.57 -8.92 -18.50
CA ILE A 177 -3.37 -7.80 -17.59
C ILE A 177 -4.09 -6.56 -18.11
N ALA A 178 -5.13 -6.15 -17.39
CA ALA A 178 -5.98 -5.03 -17.79
C ALA A 178 -5.37 -3.66 -17.47
N SER A 179 -4.59 -3.58 -16.40
CA SER A 179 -3.91 -2.36 -15.97
C SER A 179 -2.59 -2.67 -15.28
N LEU A 180 -1.63 -1.77 -15.41
CA LEU A 180 -0.33 -1.83 -14.77
C LEU A 180 -0.15 -0.56 -13.94
N TRP A 181 0.12 -0.74 -12.66
CA TRP A 181 0.32 0.35 -11.72
C TRP A 181 1.78 0.38 -11.30
N LEU A 182 2.39 1.54 -11.41
CA LEU A 182 3.81 1.75 -11.20
C LEU A 182 3.99 2.79 -10.10
N ALA A 183 4.79 2.46 -9.12
CA ALA A 183 5.05 3.31 -7.96
C ALA A 183 6.56 3.40 -7.68
N GLY A 184 7.03 4.55 -7.22
CA GLY A 184 8.41 4.75 -6.85
C GLY A 184 9.41 4.74 -8.01
N MET A 185 8.93 4.85 -9.25
CA MET A 185 9.76 4.73 -10.46
C MET A 185 10.39 6.05 -10.91
N GLY A 186 10.06 7.16 -10.27
CA GLY A 186 10.50 8.49 -10.67
C GLY A 186 9.63 9.11 -11.76
N THR A 187 10.22 9.68 -12.80
CA THR A 187 9.46 10.29 -13.90
C THR A 187 8.95 9.25 -14.90
N GLY A 188 7.81 9.51 -15.52
CA GLY A 188 7.16 8.59 -16.48
C GLY A 188 8.06 8.07 -17.61
N ASN A 189 9.06 8.84 -18.03
CA ASN A 189 10.05 8.42 -19.02
C ASN A 189 10.93 7.26 -18.49
N THR A 190 11.24 7.23 -17.22
CA THR A 190 12.03 6.16 -16.58
C THR A 190 11.28 4.83 -16.63
N THR A 191 9.99 4.87 -16.31
CA THR A 191 9.10 3.72 -16.35
C THR A 191 9.00 3.11 -17.74
N GLN A 192 8.69 3.93 -18.74
CA GLN A 192 8.57 3.46 -20.12
C GLN A 192 9.90 2.90 -20.65
N SER A 193 11.00 3.54 -20.30
CA SER A 193 12.35 3.06 -20.62
C SER A 193 12.63 1.70 -19.97
N LEU A 194 12.25 1.52 -18.69
CA LEU A 194 12.46 0.27 -17.97
C LEU A 194 11.65 -0.88 -18.59
N LEU A 195 10.38 -0.67 -18.89
CA LEU A 195 9.53 -1.68 -19.55
C LEU A 195 10.09 -2.06 -20.91
N SER A 196 10.45 -1.08 -21.73
CA SER A 196 10.99 -1.31 -23.08
C SER A 196 12.33 -2.02 -23.04
N LYS A 197 13.25 -1.59 -22.17
CA LYS A 197 14.57 -2.20 -21.98
C LYS A 197 14.48 -3.67 -21.58
N ASN A 198 13.53 -4.00 -20.72
CA ASN A 198 13.29 -5.35 -20.26
C ASN A 198 12.34 -6.17 -21.15
N LYS A 199 11.91 -5.61 -22.29
CA LYS A 199 10.97 -6.28 -23.22
C LYS A 199 9.65 -6.69 -22.57
N LEU A 200 9.26 -6.02 -21.50
CA LEU A 200 8.00 -6.25 -20.81
C LEU A 200 6.88 -5.59 -21.60
N ARG A 201 5.92 -6.40 -22.04
CA ARG A 201 4.77 -5.97 -22.82
C ARG A 201 3.50 -6.47 -22.15
N PHE A 202 2.55 -5.56 -22.02
CA PHE A 202 1.22 -5.81 -21.49
C PHE A 202 0.18 -5.29 -22.49
N PRO A 203 -0.08 -6.02 -23.58
CA PRO A 203 -0.79 -5.50 -24.76
C PRO A 203 -2.16 -4.90 -24.42
N ARG A 204 -2.90 -5.53 -23.51
CA ARG A 204 -4.23 -5.04 -23.11
C ARG A 204 -4.15 -3.74 -22.32
N ALA A 205 -3.23 -3.66 -21.36
CA ALA A 205 -3.01 -2.43 -20.59
C ALA A 205 -2.48 -1.30 -21.47
N GLU A 206 -1.58 -1.62 -22.40
CA GLU A 206 -1.03 -0.66 -23.38
C GLU A 206 -2.13 -0.14 -24.31
N ALA A 207 -2.96 -1.02 -24.90
CA ALA A 207 -4.03 -0.65 -25.83
C ALA A 207 -5.10 0.23 -25.15
N ASN A 208 -5.37 0.00 -23.88
CA ASN A 208 -6.36 0.74 -23.11
C ASN A 208 -5.77 1.97 -22.39
N ALA A 209 -4.50 2.32 -22.60
CA ALA A 209 -3.78 3.37 -21.88
C ALA A 209 -3.90 3.23 -20.35
N GLN A 210 -3.87 2.00 -19.85
CA GLN A 210 -3.99 1.66 -18.43
C GLN A 210 -2.63 1.31 -17.81
N ILE A 211 -1.56 1.94 -18.29
CA ILE A 211 -0.26 1.97 -17.59
C ILE A 211 -0.25 3.27 -16.78
N ILE A 212 -0.36 3.11 -15.47
CA ILE A 212 -0.60 4.21 -14.55
C ILE A 212 0.64 4.40 -13.69
N ASP A 213 1.24 5.57 -13.80
CA ASP A 213 2.27 6.01 -12.86
C ASP A 213 1.58 6.71 -11.69
N ILE A 214 1.66 6.09 -10.51
CA ILE A 214 1.00 6.60 -9.31
C ILE A 214 1.64 7.93 -8.89
N ASP A 215 2.96 8.04 -8.93
CA ASP A 215 3.67 9.24 -8.51
C ASP A 215 3.31 10.46 -9.39
N MET A 216 3.01 10.22 -10.66
CA MET A 216 2.51 11.26 -11.57
C MET A 216 1.08 11.73 -11.24
N LYS A 217 0.28 10.87 -10.61
CA LYS A 217 -1.12 11.19 -10.26
C LYS A 217 -1.27 11.79 -8.87
N THR A 218 -0.52 11.26 -7.92
CA THR A 218 -0.68 11.59 -6.49
C THR A 218 0.45 12.46 -5.95
N GLY A 219 1.49 12.70 -6.75
CA GLY A 219 2.79 13.15 -6.26
C GLY A 219 3.54 12.00 -5.55
N ARG A 220 4.79 12.23 -5.24
CA ARG A 220 5.63 11.26 -4.53
C ARG A 220 5.19 11.16 -3.07
N THR A 221 4.54 10.07 -2.73
CA THR A 221 3.99 9.81 -1.39
C THR A 221 4.87 8.91 -0.53
N GLY A 222 6.16 8.79 -0.88
CA GLY A 222 7.15 8.09 -0.08
C GLY A 222 6.77 6.64 0.22
N VAL A 223 6.77 6.28 1.50
CA VAL A 223 6.47 4.91 1.96
C VAL A 223 5.05 4.44 1.65
N VAL A 224 4.14 5.35 1.33
CA VAL A 224 2.74 5.02 0.99
C VAL A 224 2.58 4.58 -0.46
N SER A 225 3.45 5.07 -1.35
CA SER A 225 3.38 4.86 -2.80
C SER A 225 3.17 3.39 -3.22
N PRO A 226 3.85 2.39 -2.62
CA PRO A 226 3.64 0.98 -2.98
C PRO A 226 2.27 0.41 -2.61
N TRP A 227 1.51 1.11 -1.77
CA TRP A 227 0.22 0.65 -1.24
C TRP A 227 -1.00 1.33 -1.88
N LEU A 228 -0.76 2.39 -2.66
CA LEU A 228 -1.81 3.10 -3.40
C LEU A 228 -2.25 2.34 -4.63
#